data_28482735860f699f41306239a4280b9b
#
_entry.id   28482735860f699f41306239a4280b9b
#
_cell.length_a   1.000
_cell.length_b   1.000
_cell.length_c   1.000
_cell.angle_alpha   90.00
_cell.angle_beta   90.00
_cell.angle_gamma   90.00
#
_symmetry.space_group_name_H-M   'P 1'
#
loop_
_entity.id
_entity.type
_entity.pdbx_description
1 polymer ?
#
loop_
_entity_poly.entity_id
_entity_poly.type
_entity_poly.pdbx_seq_one_letter_code
_entity_poly.pdbx_strand_id
1 'polypeptide(L)'
;MLKTLKFIPLFFIFLSQLSGQEKPNIVFIMTDDLGIGDLSSHGAKDMRTPNIDSLMEKGCRFQNAYANCPVCSPTRAAFLTGRYPDMVGVPGVIRTHKVNNWGYLNPNAATLPNAMKSAGYFTALIGKWHLGLLEPNTPNGRGFDYFKGFLGDMMDDYYNYKRHGVNYMRENKKVINPSGHATDLFSDWSAEFIRERKKSKDPFFL
;
A
#
# COMPACT_ATOMS: atom_id res chain seq x y z
N MET A 1 44.83 29.06 47.24
CA MET A 1 43.38 29.24 47.03
C MET A 1 43.07 28.88 45.59
N LEU A 2 42.61 27.64 45.37
CA LEU A 2 42.23 27.11 44.06
C LEU A 2 40.81 27.57 43.75
N LYS A 3 40.63 28.32 42.65
CA LYS A 3 39.29 28.63 42.10
C LYS A 3 38.85 27.45 41.24
N THR A 4 37.95 26.64 41.76
CA THR A 4 37.25 25.58 41.00
C THR A 4 36.30 26.22 40.00
N LEU A 5 36.61 26.08 38.72
CA LEU A 5 35.78 26.51 37.58
C LEU A 5 34.60 25.57 37.45
N LYS A 6 33.36 26.04 37.73
CA LYS A 6 32.13 25.31 37.54
C LYS A 6 31.74 25.36 36.07
N PHE A 7 32.12 24.35 35.29
CA PHE A 7 31.75 24.17 33.88
C PHE A 7 30.93 22.88 33.70
N ILE A 8 29.70 22.84 34.24
CA ILE A 8 28.79 21.71 33.96
C ILE A 8 27.31 22.19 33.99
N PRO A 9 26.85 23.05 33.10
CA PRO A 9 25.45 22.86 32.63
C PRO A 9 25.22 23.01 31.15
N LEU A 10 26.23 23.32 30.30
CA LEU A 10 25.98 23.57 28.89
C LEU A 10 25.81 22.30 28.04
N PHE A 11 26.33 21.16 28.51
CA PHE A 11 26.25 19.88 27.76
C PHE A 11 24.89 19.21 27.86
N PHE A 12 24.12 19.49 28.92
CA PHE A 12 22.79 18.88 29.10
C PHE A 12 21.67 19.56 28.30
N ILE A 13 21.85 20.80 27.88
CA ILE A 13 20.83 21.56 27.13
C ILE A 13 20.82 21.17 25.65
N PHE A 14 21.90 20.63 25.09
CA PHE A 14 21.97 20.19 23.69
C PHE A 14 21.35 18.80 23.46
N LEU A 15 21.18 17.97 24.48
CA LEU A 15 20.55 16.65 24.37
C LEU A 15 19.02 16.70 24.40
N SER A 16 18.41 17.80 24.82
CA SER A 16 16.94 17.94 24.85
C SER A 16 16.32 18.40 23.52
N GLN A 17 17.12 18.71 22.51
CA GLN A 17 16.64 19.11 21.16
C GLN A 17 16.68 18.01 20.13
N LEU A 18 17.00 16.78 20.50
CA LEU A 18 16.72 15.60 19.69
C LEU A 18 15.26 15.14 19.94
N SER A 19 14.33 16.08 19.86
CA SER A 19 12.92 15.73 19.63
C SER A 19 12.88 15.02 18.30
N GLY A 20 12.72 13.71 18.32
CA GLY A 20 12.62 12.93 17.10
C GLY A 20 11.55 13.56 16.21
N GLN A 21 11.93 13.88 14.98
CA GLN A 21 11.01 14.44 14.00
C GLN A 21 9.79 13.53 13.95
N GLU A 22 8.59 14.09 14.11
CA GLU A 22 7.35 13.31 14.02
C GLU A 22 7.33 12.59 12.69
N LYS A 23 7.11 11.28 12.73
CA LYS A 23 7.06 10.45 11.52
C LYS A 23 5.82 10.83 10.69
N PRO A 24 5.97 11.13 9.41
CA PRO A 24 4.82 11.48 8.57
C PRO A 24 3.91 10.27 8.34
N ASN A 25 2.63 10.51 8.17
CA ASN A 25 1.74 9.52 7.58
C ASN A 25 2.11 9.29 6.12
N ILE A 26 2.02 8.05 5.65
CA ILE A 26 2.35 7.67 4.27
C ILE A 26 1.11 7.07 3.64
N VAL A 27 0.69 7.65 2.51
CA VAL A 27 -0.36 7.10 1.66
C VAL A 27 0.26 6.76 0.31
N PHE A 28 0.23 5.49 -0.06
CA PHE A 28 0.68 5.00 -1.36
C PHE A 28 -0.52 4.56 -2.20
N ILE A 29 -0.72 5.21 -3.35
CA ILE A 29 -1.82 4.92 -4.27
C ILE A 29 -1.25 4.24 -5.51
N MET A 30 -1.66 2.99 -5.74
CA MET A 30 -1.35 2.22 -6.94
C MET A 30 -2.60 2.04 -7.77
N THR A 31 -2.60 2.57 -8.98
CA THR A 31 -3.67 2.34 -9.96
C THR A 31 -3.46 1.00 -10.66
N ASP A 32 -4.56 0.36 -11.05
CA ASP A 32 -4.56 -0.92 -11.78
C ASP A 32 -4.93 -0.66 -13.24
N ASP A 33 -4.05 -1.04 -14.17
CA ASP A 33 -4.21 -0.89 -15.62
C ASP A 33 -4.47 0.55 -16.11
N LEU A 34 -3.93 1.57 -15.41
CA LEU A 34 -3.97 2.96 -15.86
C LEU A 34 -2.77 3.24 -16.77
N GLY A 35 -3.04 3.59 -18.02
CA GLY A 35 -2.03 3.97 -18.97
C GLY A 35 -1.55 5.42 -18.77
N ILE A 36 -0.31 5.71 -19.17
CA ILE A 36 0.23 7.08 -19.10
C ILE A 36 -0.60 8.06 -19.96
N GLY A 37 -1.19 7.57 -21.05
CA GLY A 37 -2.05 8.36 -21.95
C GLY A 37 -3.46 8.61 -21.41
N ASP A 38 -3.84 8.01 -20.28
CA ASP A 38 -5.18 8.16 -19.68
C ASP A 38 -5.28 9.35 -18.72
N LEU A 39 -4.19 10.08 -18.53
CA LEU A 39 -4.16 11.27 -17.67
C LEU A 39 -4.32 12.55 -18.49
N SER A 40 -5.20 13.46 -18.06
CA SER A 40 -5.38 14.76 -18.72
C SER A 40 -4.09 15.59 -18.70
N SER A 41 -3.29 15.51 -17.65
CA SER A 41 -1.96 16.11 -17.57
C SER A 41 -0.95 15.57 -18.59
N HIS A 42 -1.24 14.43 -19.22
CA HIS A 42 -0.44 13.82 -20.29
C HIS A 42 -1.09 13.94 -21.67
N GLY A 43 -2.16 14.73 -21.77
CA GLY A 43 -2.82 15.06 -23.04
C GLY A 43 -4.00 14.15 -23.42
N ALA A 44 -4.52 13.34 -22.49
CA ALA A 44 -5.78 12.62 -22.69
C ALA A 44 -6.88 13.64 -23.01
N LYS A 45 -7.63 13.40 -24.10
CA LYS A 45 -8.71 14.28 -24.55
C LYS A 45 -10.09 13.83 -24.06
N ASP A 46 -10.23 12.56 -23.81
CA ASP A 46 -11.44 11.82 -23.43
C ASP A 46 -11.52 11.54 -21.92
N MET A 47 -10.40 11.63 -21.22
CA MET A 47 -10.31 11.43 -19.78
C MET A 47 -10.04 12.76 -19.05
N ARG A 48 -10.65 12.90 -17.88
CA ARG A 48 -10.45 14.07 -16.99
C ARG A 48 -9.99 13.59 -15.62
N THR A 49 -8.76 13.96 -15.24
CA THR A 49 -8.10 13.50 -14.01
C THR A 49 -7.66 14.68 -13.11
N PRO A 50 -8.57 15.62 -12.76
CA PRO A 50 -8.19 16.89 -12.13
C PRO A 50 -7.52 16.73 -10.77
N ASN A 51 -7.86 15.69 -10.00
CA ASN A 51 -7.27 15.45 -8.69
C ASN A 51 -5.84 14.89 -8.81
N ILE A 52 -5.60 13.98 -9.77
CA ILE A 52 -4.25 13.48 -10.07
C ILE A 52 -3.39 14.60 -10.63
N ASP A 53 -3.92 15.39 -11.54
CA ASP A 53 -3.22 16.52 -12.14
C ASP A 53 -2.80 17.55 -11.07
N SER A 54 -3.70 17.89 -10.15
CA SER A 54 -3.39 18.77 -9.01
C SER A 54 -2.31 18.19 -8.08
N LEU A 55 -2.29 16.88 -7.89
CA LEU A 55 -1.24 16.21 -7.11
C LEU A 55 0.12 16.32 -7.81
N MET A 56 0.13 16.15 -9.14
CA MET A 56 1.34 16.27 -9.96
C MET A 56 1.87 17.72 -10.00
N GLU A 57 1.00 18.72 -10.03
CA GLU A 57 1.38 20.13 -9.98
C GLU A 57 2.00 20.55 -8.65
N LYS A 58 1.52 19.98 -7.53
CA LYS A 58 1.94 20.34 -6.18
C LYS A 58 3.11 19.49 -5.65
N GLY A 59 3.41 18.38 -6.31
CA GLY A 59 4.39 17.39 -5.87
C GLY A 59 5.60 17.27 -6.80
N CYS A 60 6.35 16.20 -6.60
CA CYS A 60 7.45 15.82 -7.48
C CYS A 60 6.98 14.79 -8.52
N ARG A 61 7.25 15.04 -9.78
CA ARG A 61 6.97 14.11 -10.87
C ARG A 61 8.26 13.41 -11.32
N PHE A 62 8.27 12.09 -11.25
CA PHE A 62 9.35 11.27 -11.79
C PHE A 62 9.03 10.91 -13.25
N GLN A 63 9.77 11.47 -14.20
CA GLN A 63 9.52 11.27 -15.63
C GLN A 63 9.92 9.87 -16.11
N ASN A 64 10.89 9.26 -15.46
CA ASN A 64 11.46 7.95 -15.81
C ASN A 64 11.27 6.95 -14.67
N ALA A 65 10.05 6.81 -14.17
CA ALA A 65 9.69 5.79 -13.18
C ALA A 65 8.96 4.64 -13.86
N TYR A 66 9.44 3.42 -13.64
CA TYR A 66 8.92 2.21 -14.28
C TYR A 66 8.58 1.15 -13.25
N ALA A 67 7.48 0.43 -13.48
CA ALA A 67 7.20 -0.79 -12.75
C ALA A 67 8.15 -1.91 -13.23
N ASN A 68 8.50 -2.85 -12.35
CA ASN A 68 9.37 -3.97 -12.68
C ASN A 68 8.75 -4.94 -13.67
N CYS A 69 7.44 -4.95 -13.80
CA CYS A 69 6.68 -5.83 -14.67
C CYS A 69 5.39 -5.13 -15.11
N PRO A 70 4.94 -5.31 -16.36
CA PRO A 70 3.70 -4.72 -16.84
C PRO A 70 2.44 -5.51 -16.41
N VAL A 71 2.53 -6.34 -15.38
CA VAL A 71 1.45 -7.22 -14.90
C VAL A 71 1.26 -7.07 -13.39
N CYS A 72 0.01 -7.19 -12.94
CA CYS A 72 -0.43 -6.83 -11.59
C CYS A 72 0.27 -7.59 -10.44
N SER A 73 0.23 -8.94 -10.37
CA SER A 73 0.85 -9.67 -9.25
C SER A 73 2.36 -9.44 -9.15
N PRO A 74 3.14 -9.56 -10.24
CA PRO A 74 4.58 -9.32 -10.19
C PRO A 74 4.93 -7.90 -9.76
N THR A 75 4.23 -6.90 -10.27
CA THR A 75 4.43 -5.49 -9.87
C THR A 75 4.17 -5.28 -8.39
N ARG A 76 3.07 -5.86 -7.86
CA ARG A 76 2.72 -5.78 -6.43
C ARG A 76 3.76 -6.48 -5.56
N ALA A 77 4.23 -7.65 -5.98
CA ALA A 77 5.30 -8.39 -5.30
C ALA A 77 6.59 -7.57 -5.26
N ALA A 78 7.00 -6.99 -6.40
CA ALA A 78 8.19 -6.16 -6.48
C ALA A 78 8.08 -4.91 -5.59
N PHE A 79 6.95 -4.20 -5.63
CA PHE A 79 6.71 -3.04 -4.78
C PHE A 79 6.80 -3.38 -3.29
N LEU A 80 6.11 -4.45 -2.86
CA LEU A 80 6.06 -4.81 -1.44
C LEU A 80 7.35 -5.40 -0.90
N THR A 81 8.25 -5.89 -1.75
CA THR A 81 9.49 -6.56 -1.31
C THR A 81 10.76 -5.80 -1.67
N GLY A 82 10.67 -4.81 -2.57
CA GLY A 82 11.86 -4.14 -3.12
C GLY A 82 12.75 -5.05 -3.96
N ARG A 83 12.22 -6.19 -4.48
CA ARG A 83 12.96 -7.19 -5.23
C ARG A 83 12.30 -7.48 -6.57
N TYR A 84 13.06 -8.04 -7.51
CA TYR A 84 12.47 -8.58 -8.73
C TYR A 84 11.47 -9.68 -8.40
N PRO A 85 10.31 -9.73 -9.09
CA PRO A 85 9.18 -10.59 -8.70
C PRO A 85 9.50 -12.09 -8.76
N ASP A 86 10.32 -12.55 -9.67
CA ASP A 86 10.79 -13.93 -9.77
C ASP A 86 11.65 -14.35 -8.57
N MET A 87 12.43 -13.44 -7.99
CA MET A 87 13.20 -13.70 -6.76
C MET A 87 12.34 -13.96 -5.53
N VAL A 88 11.09 -13.53 -5.57
CA VAL A 88 10.14 -13.67 -4.47
C VAL A 88 8.97 -14.60 -4.81
N GLY A 89 9.13 -15.42 -5.85
CA GLY A 89 8.19 -16.49 -6.22
C GLY A 89 6.99 -16.05 -7.04
N VAL A 90 7.02 -14.85 -7.64
CA VAL A 90 5.90 -14.29 -8.42
C VAL A 90 6.36 -13.89 -9.83
N PRO A 91 6.85 -14.84 -10.65
CA PRO A 91 7.33 -14.52 -12.00
C PRO A 91 6.21 -14.13 -12.98
N GLY A 92 4.96 -14.37 -12.64
CA GLY A 92 3.80 -14.06 -13.46
C GLY A 92 2.53 -13.89 -12.63
N VAL A 93 1.38 -13.92 -13.30
CA VAL A 93 0.08 -13.64 -12.66
C VAL A 93 -0.31 -14.78 -11.72
N ILE A 94 -0.58 -14.45 -10.46
CA ILE A 94 -1.23 -15.35 -9.51
C ILE A 94 -2.72 -15.38 -9.84
N ARG A 95 -3.23 -16.57 -10.17
CA ARG A 95 -4.62 -16.73 -10.56
C ARG A 95 -5.46 -17.25 -9.40
N THR A 96 -6.72 -16.88 -9.37
CA THR A 96 -7.72 -17.49 -8.50
C THR A 96 -8.05 -18.92 -8.93
N HIS A 97 -7.73 -19.27 -10.16
CA HIS A 97 -7.86 -20.62 -10.72
C HIS A 97 -6.53 -21.36 -10.69
N LYS A 98 -6.57 -22.70 -10.52
CA LYS A 98 -5.34 -23.52 -10.41
C LYS A 98 -4.56 -23.64 -11.73
N VAL A 99 -5.23 -23.49 -12.86
CA VAL A 99 -4.61 -23.59 -14.19
C VAL A 99 -3.91 -22.28 -14.54
N ASN A 100 -2.69 -22.37 -15.08
CA ASN A 100 -1.85 -21.22 -15.45
C ASN A 100 -1.56 -20.25 -14.28
N ASN A 101 -1.43 -20.78 -13.08
CA ASN A 101 -1.01 -20.01 -11.92
C ASN A 101 0.53 -19.93 -11.86
N TRP A 102 1.08 -18.73 -11.78
CA TRP A 102 2.51 -18.47 -11.79
C TRP A 102 3.04 -18.16 -10.39
N GLY A 103 2.91 -19.12 -9.50
CA GLY A 103 3.46 -19.03 -8.16
C GLY A 103 2.58 -18.29 -7.16
N TYR A 104 3.21 -17.84 -6.10
CA TYR A 104 2.65 -17.02 -5.02
C TYR A 104 3.80 -16.34 -4.28
N LEU A 105 3.49 -15.26 -3.59
CA LEU A 105 4.52 -14.55 -2.83
C LEU A 105 5.18 -15.47 -1.79
N ASN A 106 6.51 -15.60 -1.87
CA ASN A 106 7.29 -16.42 -0.95
C ASN A 106 7.01 -15.97 0.51
N PRO A 107 6.52 -16.87 1.38
CA PRO A 107 6.18 -16.54 2.77
C PRO A 107 7.34 -15.95 3.58
N ASN A 108 8.58 -16.30 3.22
CA ASN A 108 9.79 -15.84 3.90
C ASN A 108 10.33 -14.51 3.33
N ALA A 109 9.75 -13.97 2.26
CA ALA A 109 10.18 -12.69 1.73
C ALA A 109 9.84 -11.56 2.72
N ALA A 110 10.81 -10.75 3.07
CA ALA A 110 10.58 -9.53 3.83
C ALA A 110 9.69 -8.58 3.02
N THR A 111 8.75 -7.92 3.68
CA THR A 111 7.79 -7.02 3.03
C THR A 111 7.85 -5.62 3.61
N LEU A 112 7.51 -4.63 2.78
CA LEU A 112 7.42 -3.23 3.18
C LEU A 112 6.49 -3.02 4.40
N PRO A 113 5.27 -3.58 4.48
CA PRO A 113 4.44 -3.42 5.67
C PRO A 113 5.11 -3.98 6.94
N ASN A 114 5.87 -5.08 6.87
CA ASN A 114 6.62 -5.55 8.04
C ASN A 114 7.71 -4.56 8.47
N ALA A 115 8.43 -3.97 7.52
CA ALA A 115 9.44 -2.95 7.80
C ALA A 115 8.80 -1.67 8.40
N MET A 116 7.68 -1.22 7.84
CA MET A 116 6.92 -0.07 8.35
C MET A 116 6.40 -0.33 9.77
N LYS A 117 5.87 -1.53 10.02
CA LYS A 117 5.43 -1.93 11.36
C LYS A 117 6.58 -1.93 12.37
N SER A 118 7.75 -2.46 12.00
CA SER A 118 8.95 -2.41 12.85
C SER A 118 9.42 -0.97 13.11
N ALA A 119 9.11 -0.05 12.20
CA ALA A 119 9.35 1.38 12.38
C ALA A 119 8.24 2.10 13.18
N GLY A 120 7.25 1.38 13.72
CA GLY A 120 6.18 1.92 14.55
C GLY A 120 5.00 2.51 13.79
N TYR A 121 4.81 2.15 12.52
CA TYR A 121 3.64 2.53 11.74
C TYR A 121 2.50 1.53 11.96
N PHE A 122 1.28 2.02 12.02
CA PHE A 122 0.10 1.20 11.78
C PHE A 122 -0.03 0.98 10.28
N THR A 123 -0.14 -0.28 9.85
CA THR A 123 -0.11 -0.64 8.43
C THR A 123 -1.49 -1.07 7.94
N ALA A 124 -1.95 -0.48 6.84
CA ALA A 124 -3.24 -0.81 6.24
C ALA A 124 -3.12 -1.01 4.73
N LEU A 125 -3.98 -1.88 4.19
CA LEU A 125 -4.19 -2.03 2.77
C LEU A 125 -5.69 -1.91 2.47
N ILE A 126 -6.07 -0.98 1.62
CA ILE A 126 -7.44 -0.86 1.13
C ILE A 126 -7.42 -0.98 -0.39
N GLY A 127 -8.13 -1.95 -0.94
CA GLY A 127 -8.16 -2.23 -2.38
C GLY A 127 -7.71 -3.64 -2.75
N LYS A 128 -7.09 -3.80 -3.93
CA LYS A 128 -6.68 -5.10 -4.48
C LYS A 128 -5.38 -5.62 -3.87
N TRP A 129 -5.38 -6.90 -3.46
CA TRP A 129 -4.20 -7.59 -2.95
C TRP A 129 -3.41 -8.35 -4.03
N HIS A 130 -3.96 -9.41 -4.57
CA HIS A 130 -3.46 -10.22 -5.68
C HIS A 130 -2.11 -10.93 -5.44
N LEU A 131 -1.75 -11.26 -4.21
CA LEU A 131 -0.49 -11.97 -3.89
C LEU A 131 -0.69 -13.28 -3.12
N GLY A 132 -1.94 -13.72 -3.01
CA GLY A 132 -2.33 -14.99 -2.40
C GLY A 132 -3.72 -14.90 -1.76
N LEU A 133 -4.39 -16.04 -1.68
CA LEU A 133 -5.78 -16.15 -1.20
C LEU A 133 -5.88 -16.75 0.20
N LEU A 134 -4.82 -17.45 0.63
CA LEU A 134 -4.78 -18.21 1.87
C LEU A 134 -3.57 -17.78 2.72
N GLU A 135 -3.67 -17.97 4.03
CA GLU A 135 -2.55 -17.77 4.93
C GLU A 135 -1.36 -18.67 4.56
N PRO A 136 -0.13 -18.19 4.68
CA PRO A 136 0.26 -16.88 5.22
C PRO A 136 0.29 -15.75 4.18
N ASN A 137 -0.22 -15.95 2.97
CA ASN A 137 -0.13 -15.02 1.84
C ASN A 137 -1.34 -14.08 1.72
N THR A 138 -2.10 -13.90 2.79
CA THR A 138 -3.11 -12.82 2.88
C THR A 138 -2.47 -11.51 3.33
N PRO A 139 -3.10 -10.34 3.14
CA PRO A 139 -2.54 -9.08 3.59
C PRO A 139 -2.15 -9.06 5.07
N ASN A 140 -3.00 -9.59 5.95
CA ASN A 140 -2.72 -9.67 7.38
C ASN A 140 -1.54 -10.61 7.69
N GLY A 141 -1.43 -11.74 6.99
CA GLY A 141 -0.28 -12.65 7.09
C GLY A 141 1.02 -12.04 6.56
N ARG A 142 0.93 -10.99 5.75
CA ARG A 142 2.08 -10.32 5.13
C ARG A 142 2.40 -8.95 5.72
N GLY A 143 1.90 -8.66 6.93
CA GLY A 143 2.35 -7.53 7.74
C GLY A 143 1.38 -6.36 7.83
N PHE A 144 0.22 -6.40 7.17
CA PHE A 144 -0.79 -5.38 7.35
C PHE A 144 -1.63 -5.63 8.61
N ASP A 145 -1.75 -4.60 9.46
CA ASP A 145 -2.61 -4.63 10.65
C ASP A 145 -4.09 -4.60 10.26
N TYR A 146 -4.41 -3.91 9.17
CA TYR A 146 -5.77 -3.80 8.65
C TYR A 146 -5.82 -4.04 7.15
N PHE A 147 -6.82 -4.78 6.71
CA PHE A 147 -7.13 -5.01 5.30
C PHE A 147 -8.62 -4.84 5.04
N LYS A 148 -8.99 -4.09 4.00
CA LYS A 148 -10.35 -4.05 3.49
C LYS A 148 -10.32 -3.94 1.97
N GLY A 149 -10.75 -5.02 1.28
CA GLY A 149 -10.65 -5.03 -0.18
C GLY A 149 -10.78 -6.41 -0.79
N PHE A 150 -10.21 -6.56 -1.97
CA PHE A 150 -10.35 -7.72 -2.84
C PHE A 150 -9.04 -8.54 -2.88
N LEU A 151 -9.12 -9.81 -2.49
CA LEU A 151 -7.95 -10.71 -2.48
C LEU A 151 -7.52 -11.19 -3.86
N GLY A 152 -8.47 -11.30 -4.78
CA GLY A 152 -8.29 -11.99 -6.06
C GLY A 152 -7.51 -11.22 -7.12
N ASP A 153 -7.47 -11.80 -8.32
CA ASP A 153 -6.81 -11.26 -9.50
C ASP A 153 -7.65 -10.18 -10.19
N MET A 154 -8.87 -10.49 -10.56
CA MET A 154 -9.84 -9.62 -11.24
C MET A 154 -11.22 -9.85 -10.66
N MET A 155 -12.10 -8.92 -10.87
CA MET A 155 -13.54 -9.06 -10.63
C MET A 155 -14.25 -9.31 -11.97
N ASP A 156 -15.17 -10.27 -11.99
CA ASP A 156 -16.04 -10.48 -13.15
C ASP A 156 -17.07 -9.34 -13.26
N ASP A 157 -17.39 -8.73 -12.10
CA ASP A 157 -18.33 -7.62 -11.97
C ASP A 157 -17.95 -6.77 -10.73
N TYR A 158 -17.85 -5.44 -10.92
CA TYR A 158 -17.43 -4.49 -9.88
C TYR A 158 -18.50 -4.21 -8.81
N TYR A 159 -19.72 -4.71 -8.98
CA TYR A 159 -20.81 -4.61 -7.99
C TYR A 159 -21.04 -5.90 -7.22
N ASN A 160 -20.61 -7.06 -7.76
CA ASN A 160 -20.75 -8.38 -7.13
C ASN A 160 -19.47 -8.85 -6.44
N TYR A 161 -18.31 -8.29 -6.82
CA TYR A 161 -16.98 -8.62 -6.28
C TYR A 161 -16.60 -10.10 -6.41
N LYS A 162 -17.20 -10.80 -7.39
CA LYS A 162 -16.96 -12.21 -7.64
C LYS A 162 -15.90 -12.41 -8.71
N ARG A 163 -15.18 -13.49 -8.57
CA ARG A 163 -14.36 -14.06 -9.63
C ARG A 163 -14.69 -15.54 -9.75
N HIS A 164 -15.13 -15.98 -10.93
CA HIS A 164 -15.61 -17.36 -11.16
C HIS A 164 -16.66 -17.80 -10.12
N GLY A 165 -17.59 -16.93 -9.79
CA GLY A 165 -18.67 -17.20 -8.82
C GLY A 165 -18.28 -17.04 -7.34
N VAL A 166 -17.00 -16.88 -7.01
CA VAL A 166 -16.50 -16.75 -5.63
C VAL A 166 -16.31 -15.29 -5.26
N ASN A 167 -16.87 -14.87 -4.13
CA ASN A 167 -16.63 -13.54 -3.56
C ASN A 167 -15.29 -13.52 -2.82
N TYR A 168 -14.36 -12.65 -3.28
CA TYR A 168 -13.06 -12.43 -2.66
C TYR A 168 -12.96 -11.13 -1.86
N MET A 169 -14.07 -10.39 -1.68
CA MET A 169 -14.08 -9.18 -0.86
C MET A 169 -13.97 -9.52 0.62
N ARG A 170 -13.05 -8.85 1.31
CA ARG A 170 -12.74 -9.13 2.72
C ARG A 170 -12.59 -7.85 3.54
N GLU A 171 -12.89 -7.98 4.81
CA GLU A 171 -12.38 -7.09 5.84
C GLU A 171 -11.57 -7.95 6.81
N ASN A 172 -10.27 -7.78 6.80
CA ASN A 172 -9.31 -8.70 7.38
C ASN A 172 -9.57 -10.13 6.89
N LYS A 173 -9.90 -11.06 7.79
CA LYS A 173 -10.20 -12.47 7.46
C LYS A 173 -11.68 -12.73 7.13
N LYS A 174 -12.55 -11.75 7.38
CA LYS A 174 -13.99 -11.91 7.20
C LYS A 174 -14.42 -11.61 5.77
N VAL A 175 -15.23 -12.50 5.18
CA VAL A 175 -15.93 -12.22 3.92
C VAL A 175 -16.95 -11.11 4.14
N ILE A 176 -16.94 -10.10 3.28
CA ILE A 176 -17.92 -9.02 3.29
C ILE A 176 -18.63 -8.95 1.94
N ASN A 177 -19.82 -8.40 1.95
CA ASN A 177 -20.65 -8.20 0.76
C ASN A 177 -21.25 -6.78 0.80
N PRO A 178 -20.42 -5.76 0.57
CA PRO A 178 -20.87 -4.38 0.58
C PRO A 178 -21.80 -4.10 -0.61
N SER A 179 -22.42 -2.94 -0.65
CA SER A 179 -23.20 -2.44 -1.78
C SER A 179 -22.51 -1.24 -2.40
N GLY A 180 -22.34 -1.22 -3.72
CA GLY A 180 -21.73 -0.12 -4.48
C GLY A 180 -20.68 -0.61 -5.48
N HIS A 181 -20.13 0.30 -6.26
CA HIS A 181 -19.03 0.00 -7.18
C HIS A 181 -17.70 -0.15 -6.42
N ALA A 182 -16.92 -1.18 -6.73
CA ALA A 182 -15.70 -1.51 -5.97
C ALA A 182 -14.71 -0.34 -5.87
N THR A 183 -14.51 0.44 -6.92
CA THR A 183 -13.58 1.57 -6.91
C THR A 183 -14.05 2.68 -5.97
N ASP A 184 -15.35 2.98 -5.97
CA ASP A 184 -15.93 3.97 -5.06
C ASP A 184 -15.80 3.51 -3.62
N LEU A 185 -16.09 2.24 -3.34
CA LEU A 185 -15.92 1.64 -2.01
C LEU A 185 -14.48 1.73 -1.52
N PHE A 186 -13.49 1.43 -2.36
CA PHE A 186 -12.07 1.54 -1.96
C PHE A 186 -11.69 2.99 -1.66
N SER A 187 -12.20 3.92 -2.42
CA SER A 187 -12.01 5.35 -2.21
C SER A 187 -12.61 5.82 -0.88
N ASP A 188 -13.87 5.47 -0.65
CA ASP A 188 -14.61 5.84 0.57
C ASP A 188 -13.99 5.22 1.82
N TRP A 189 -13.64 3.94 1.79
CA TRP A 189 -12.97 3.25 2.89
C TRP A 189 -11.59 3.81 3.20
N SER A 190 -10.85 4.23 2.17
CA SER A 190 -9.55 4.88 2.35
C SER A 190 -9.71 6.25 3.03
N ALA A 191 -10.68 7.03 2.58
CA ALA A 191 -10.97 8.33 3.18
C ALA A 191 -11.49 8.19 4.63
N GLU A 192 -12.32 7.18 4.92
CA GLU A 192 -12.80 6.87 6.26
C GLU A 192 -11.63 6.46 7.18
N PHE A 193 -10.78 5.53 6.74
CA PHE A 193 -9.58 5.12 7.45
C PHE A 193 -8.70 6.31 7.83
N ILE A 194 -8.41 7.21 6.88
CA ILE A 194 -7.58 8.39 7.12
C ILE A 194 -8.24 9.30 8.17
N ARG A 195 -9.57 9.51 8.10
CA ARG A 195 -10.31 10.31 9.10
C ARG A 195 -10.25 9.70 10.49
N GLU A 196 -10.38 8.38 10.58
CA GLU A 196 -10.30 7.67 11.87
C GLU A 196 -8.88 7.72 12.46
N ARG A 197 -7.85 7.55 11.62
CA ARG A 197 -6.45 7.58 12.07
C ARG A 197 -6.00 8.96 12.55
N LYS A 198 -6.66 10.05 12.19
CA LYS A 198 -6.40 11.38 12.79
C LYS A 198 -6.57 11.42 14.30
N LYS A 199 -7.31 10.49 14.89
CA LYS A 199 -7.52 10.38 16.35
C LYS A 199 -6.36 9.66 17.05
N SER A 200 -5.47 9.01 16.32
CA SER A 200 -4.29 8.31 16.84
C SER A 200 -3.05 9.19 16.73
N LYS A 201 -2.11 9.00 17.65
CA LYS A 201 -0.77 9.61 17.57
C LYS A 201 0.21 8.77 16.76
N ASP A 202 -0.13 7.49 16.51
CA ASP A 202 0.75 6.61 15.74
C ASP A 202 0.68 6.96 14.26
N PRO A 203 1.82 7.09 13.57
CA PRO A 203 1.83 7.27 12.14
C PRO A 203 1.24 6.04 11.43
N PHE A 204 0.67 6.23 10.25
CA PHE A 204 0.16 5.11 9.45
C PHE A 204 0.80 5.05 8.06
N PHE A 205 0.84 3.82 7.53
CA PHE A 205 1.15 3.47 6.16
C PHE A 205 -0.10 2.82 5.53
N LEU A 206 -0.68 3.49 4.53
CA LEU A 206 -1.86 3.05 3.78
C LEU A 206 -1.48 2.82 2.33
#